data_941a50b22fb29536cbb37c768f883ec6
#
_entry.id   941a50b22fb29536cbb37c768f883ec6
#
_cell.length_a   1.000
_cell.length_b   1.000
_cell.length_c   1.000
_cell.angle_alpha   90.00
_cell.angle_beta   90.00
_cell.angle_gamma   90.00
#
_symmetry.space_group_name_H-M   'P 1'
#
loop_
_entity.id
_entity.type
_entity.pdbx_description
1 polymer ?
#
loop_
_entity_poly.entity_id
_entity_poly.type
_entity_poly.pdbx_seq_one_letter_code
_entity_poly.pdbx_strand_id
1 'polypeptide(L)'
;MRQKIIPVLIIAAGFLLLSYPFVSNFIFEHSAGSRVESYQKKTAKMDQEIKQKAVAEARQYNIDLTRSEVQLTDPFKDKKSNGETLFYNRILDLDGSGIMGYVKIPCISVDLPIYHGTSAEVLELSL
;
A
#
# COMPACT_ATOMS: atom_id res chain seq x y z
N MET A 1 48.44 -0.06 -16.87
CA MET A 1 47.42 0.30 -15.90
C MET A 1 46.00 0.00 -16.39
N ARG A 2 45.61 0.30 -17.63
CA ARG A 2 44.25 0.06 -18.18
C ARG A 2 43.81 -1.42 -18.14
N GLN A 3 44.68 -2.39 -18.37
CA GLN A 3 44.31 -3.82 -18.40
C GLN A 3 43.87 -4.39 -17.05
N LYS A 4 44.27 -3.79 -15.92
CA LYS A 4 43.85 -4.24 -14.57
C LYS A 4 42.56 -3.59 -14.10
N ILE A 5 42.12 -2.49 -14.72
CA ILE A 5 40.93 -1.73 -14.34
C ILE A 5 39.66 -2.47 -14.81
N ILE A 6 39.68 -3.06 -16.00
CA ILE A 6 38.51 -3.74 -16.59
C ILE A 6 38.01 -4.91 -15.70
N PRO A 7 38.85 -5.86 -15.26
CA PRO A 7 38.38 -6.95 -14.40
C PRO A 7 37.88 -6.46 -13.04
N VAL A 8 38.47 -5.39 -12.48
CA VAL A 8 37.99 -4.80 -11.23
C VAL A 8 36.62 -4.18 -11.40
N LEU A 9 36.35 -3.49 -12.52
CA LEU A 9 35.03 -2.95 -12.82
C LEU A 9 33.97 -4.04 -13.00
N ILE A 10 34.32 -5.15 -13.66
CA ILE A 10 33.40 -6.28 -13.84
C ILE A 10 33.05 -6.91 -12.50
N ILE A 11 34.02 -7.12 -11.62
CA ILE A 11 33.79 -7.66 -10.28
C ILE A 11 32.93 -6.70 -9.45
N ALA A 12 33.21 -5.39 -9.49
CA ALA A 12 32.40 -4.40 -8.79
C ALA A 12 30.95 -4.33 -9.30
N ALA A 13 30.75 -4.42 -10.62
CA ALA A 13 29.43 -4.48 -11.22
C ALA A 13 28.67 -5.75 -10.81
N GLY A 14 29.34 -6.90 -10.79
CA GLY A 14 28.78 -8.16 -10.31
C GLY A 14 28.36 -8.08 -8.84
N PHE A 15 29.18 -7.49 -8.00
CA PHE A 15 28.86 -7.29 -6.59
C PHE A 15 27.65 -6.36 -6.38
N LEU A 16 27.56 -5.28 -7.14
CA LEU A 16 26.41 -4.38 -7.11
C LEU A 16 25.11 -5.08 -7.52
N LEU A 17 25.16 -5.91 -8.57
CA LEU A 17 23.99 -6.68 -9.00
C LEU A 17 23.53 -7.69 -7.93
N LEU A 18 24.47 -8.37 -7.29
CA LEU A 18 24.15 -9.31 -6.20
C LEU A 18 23.62 -8.61 -4.94
N SER A 19 24.06 -7.39 -4.69
CA SER A 19 23.61 -6.60 -3.53
C SER A 19 22.24 -5.96 -3.74
N TYR A 20 21.80 -5.80 -4.98
CA TYR A 20 20.55 -5.12 -5.33
C TYR A 20 19.31 -5.67 -4.59
N PRO A 21 19.02 -6.99 -4.59
CA PRO A 21 17.83 -7.51 -3.91
C PRO A 21 17.84 -7.24 -2.40
N PHE A 22 19.00 -7.31 -1.76
CA PHE A 22 19.12 -7.04 -0.32
C PHE A 22 18.86 -5.57 0.01
N VAL A 23 19.44 -4.67 -0.78
CA VAL A 23 19.24 -3.23 -0.62
C VAL A 23 17.78 -2.84 -0.91
N SER A 24 17.19 -3.38 -1.97
CA SER A 24 15.82 -3.13 -2.37
C SER A 24 14.83 -3.59 -1.29
N ASN A 25 14.98 -4.82 -0.79
CA ASN A 25 14.13 -5.33 0.29
C ASN A 25 14.26 -4.50 1.58
N PHE A 26 15.47 -4.12 1.95
CA PHE A 26 15.71 -3.30 3.13
C PHE A 26 15.02 -1.93 3.04
N ILE A 27 15.12 -1.28 1.87
CA ILE A 27 14.47 0.02 1.63
C ILE A 27 12.95 -0.15 1.68
N PHE A 28 12.41 -1.20 1.06
CA PHE A 28 10.99 -1.48 1.02
C PHE A 28 10.41 -1.72 2.42
N GLU A 29 10.99 -2.62 3.20
CA GLU A 29 10.55 -2.94 4.55
C GLU A 29 10.57 -1.70 5.46
N HIS A 30 11.64 -0.92 5.37
CA HIS A 30 11.76 0.31 6.15
C HIS A 30 10.74 1.37 5.75
N SER A 31 10.47 1.52 4.45
CA SER A 31 9.49 2.47 3.92
C SER A 31 8.06 2.08 4.28
N ALA A 32 7.70 0.82 4.11
CA ALA A 32 6.36 0.31 4.43
C ALA A 32 6.07 0.40 5.94
N GLY A 33 6.99 -0.03 6.79
CA GLY A 33 6.87 0.06 8.23
C GLY A 33 6.74 1.50 8.74
N SER A 34 7.48 2.44 8.16
CA SER A 34 7.38 3.87 8.48
C SER A 34 6.00 4.47 8.15
N ARG A 35 5.39 4.05 7.04
CA ARG A 35 4.03 4.48 6.66
C ARG A 35 2.99 3.95 7.64
N VAL A 36 3.08 2.68 8.01
CA VAL A 36 2.18 2.06 9.01
C VAL A 36 2.35 2.73 10.37
N GLU A 37 3.56 2.98 10.82
CA GLU A 37 3.83 3.68 12.08
C GLU A 37 3.24 5.10 12.09
N SER A 38 3.39 5.84 10.99
CA SER A 38 2.81 7.17 10.84
C SER A 38 1.29 7.13 10.91
N TYR A 39 0.66 6.20 10.18
CA TYR A 39 -0.78 5.98 10.22
C TYR A 39 -1.26 5.62 11.64
N GLN A 40 -0.58 4.69 12.32
CA GLN A 40 -0.89 4.30 13.69
C GLN A 40 -0.82 5.49 14.66
N LYS A 41 0.24 6.32 14.57
CA LYS A 41 0.40 7.51 15.41
C LYS A 41 -0.72 8.53 15.22
N LYS A 42 -1.16 8.73 13.98
CA LYS A 42 -2.26 9.64 13.67
C LYS A 42 -3.60 9.08 14.15
N THR A 43 -3.89 7.83 13.82
CA THR A 43 -5.17 7.20 14.19
C THR A 43 -5.27 6.91 15.69
N ALA A 44 -4.17 6.66 16.40
CA ALA A 44 -4.19 6.47 17.85
C ALA A 44 -4.74 7.71 18.59
N LYS A 45 -4.48 8.90 18.07
CA LYS A 45 -4.93 10.18 18.65
C LYS A 45 -6.37 10.54 18.29
N MET A 46 -6.99 9.82 17.36
CA MET A 46 -8.37 10.07 16.95
C MET A 46 -9.37 9.54 17.97
N ASP A 47 -10.50 10.24 18.07
CA ASP A 47 -11.61 9.86 18.92
C ASP A 47 -12.16 8.47 18.50
N GLN A 48 -12.55 7.68 19.48
CA GLN A 48 -13.13 6.35 19.26
C GLN A 48 -14.45 6.43 18.51
N GLU A 49 -15.21 7.50 18.71
CA GLU A 49 -16.47 7.72 17.99
C GLU A 49 -16.24 7.86 16.48
N ILE A 50 -15.20 8.60 16.06
CA ILE A 50 -14.83 8.76 14.65
C ILE A 50 -14.46 7.41 14.03
N LYS A 51 -13.69 6.59 14.76
CA LYS A 51 -13.29 5.25 14.28
C LYS A 51 -14.49 4.31 14.13
N GLN A 52 -15.39 4.31 15.12
CA GLN A 52 -16.61 3.49 15.08
C GLN A 52 -17.53 3.92 13.95
N LYS A 53 -17.66 5.22 13.71
CA LYS A 53 -18.45 5.76 12.59
C LYS A 53 -17.88 5.32 11.24
N ALA A 54 -16.57 5.42 11.05
CA ALA A 54 -15.91 4.99 9.82
C ALA A 54 -16.09 3.49 9.55
N VAL A 55 -15.99 2.65 10.59
CA VAL A 55 -16.24 1.21 10.48
C VAL A 55 -17.72 0.91 10.18
N ALA A 56 -18.65 1.65 10.77
CA ALA A 56 -20.07 1.50 10.50
C ALA A 56 -20.41 1.89 9.05
N GLU A 57 -19.82 2.97 8.55
CA GLU A 57 -19.96 3.43 7.16
C GLU A 57 -19.43 2.38 6.17
N ALA A 58 -18.26 1.80 6.44
CA ALA A 58 -17.70 0.71 5.64
C ALA A 58 -18.58 -0.54 5.63
N ARG A 59 -19.16 -0.91 6.77
CA ARG A 59 -20.11 -2.03 6.86
C ARG A 59 -21.39 -1.76 6.08
N GLN A 60 -21.93 -0.55 6.17
CA GLN A 60 -23.13 -0.18 5.42
C GLN A 60 -22.86 -0.24 3.91
N TYR A 61 -21.73 0.29 3.47
CA TYR A 61 -21.31 0.19 2.06
C TYR A 61 -21.25 -1.26 1.57
N ASN A 62 -20.66 -2.16 2.35
CA ASN A 62 -20.60 -3.59 1.99
C ASN A 62 -21.99 -4.23 1.92
N ILE A 63 -22.93 -3.84 2.81
CA ILE A 63 -24.31 -4.32 2.77
C ILE A 63 -25.02 -3.82 1.50
N ASP A 64 -24.85 -2.55 1.17
CA ASP A 64 -25.46 -1.94 -0.01
C ASP A 64 -24.88 -2.54 -1.30
N LEU A 65 -23.58 -2.80 -1.32
CA LEU A 65 -22.91 -3.49 -2.42
C LEU A 65 -23.43 -4.91 -2.64
N THR A 66 -23.71 -5.64 -1.55
CA THR A 66 -24.26 -7.02 -1.63
C THR A 66 -25.71 -7.02 -2.11
N ARG A 67 -26.48 -5.97 -1.83
CA ARG A 67 -27.89 -5.84 -2.23
C ARG A 67 -28.05 -5.32 -3.66
N SER A 68 -27.13 -4.44 -4.10
CA SER A 68 -27.05 -4.06 -5.50
C SER A 68 -26.48 -5.26 -6.26
N GLU A 69 -27.20 -5.82 -7.25
CA GLU A 69 -26.66 -6.81 -8.18
C GLU A 69 -25.50 -6.19 -8.99
N VAL A 70 -24.40 -5.90 -8.31
CA VAL A 70 -23.22 -5.30 -8.95
C VAL A 70 -22.65 -6.35 -9.90
N GLN A 71 -22.80 -6.13 -11.18
CA GLN A 71 -22.02 -6.84 -12.19
C GLN A 71 -20.55 -6.57 -11.86
N LEU A 72 -19.83 -7.62 -11.52
CA LEU A 72 -18.37 -7.56 -11.35
C LEU A 72 -17.75 -7.13 -12.66
N THR A 73 -17.48 -5.85 -12.77
CA THR A 73 -16.83 -5.26 -13.93
C THR A 73 -15.33 -5.42 -13.79
N ASP A 74 -14.66 -5.81 -14.85
CA ASP A 74 -13.21 -5.96 -14.87
C ASP A 74 -12.54 -4.60 -14.60
N PRO A 75 -11.86 -4.41 -13.45
CA PRO A 75 -11.29 -3.11 -13.08
C PRO A 75 -10.21 -2.62 -14.06
N PHE A 76 -9.71 -3.49 -14.94
CA PHE A 76 -8.73 -3.13 -15.97
C PHE A 76 -9.39 -2.66 -17.28
N LYS A 77 -10.68 -2.91 -17.47
CA LYS A 77 -11.40 -2.53 -18.70
C LYS A 77 -12.16 -1.21 -18.60
N ASP A 78 -12.66 -0.86 -17.42
CA ASP A 78 -13.52 0.30 -17.25
C ASP A 78 -12.84 1.47 -16.52
N LYS A 79 -12.41 2.45 -17.29
CA LYS A 79 -11.97 3.77 -16.80
C LYS A 79 -13.13 4.71 -16.41
N LYS A 80 -14.37 4.20 -16.29
CA LYS A 80 -15.57 5.03 -16.12
C LYS A 80 -16.46 4.56 -14.98
N SER A 81 -16.07 4.85 -13.74
CA SER A 81 -17.06 5.03 -12.67
C SER A 81 -16.58 6.12 -11.69
N ASN A 82 -16.71 7.38 -12.12
CA ASN A 82 -16.15 8.50 -11.35
C ASN A 82 -16.82 8.76 -10.01
N GLY A 83 -18.06 8.32 -9.77
CA GLY A 83 -18.80 8.61 -8.54
C GLY A 83 -18.63 7.53 -7.44
N GLU A 84 -18.85 6.28 -7.78
CA GLU A 84 -18.73 5.16 -6.83
C GLU A 84 -17.28 4.95 -6.40
N THR A 85 -16.33 5.10 -7.33
CA THR A 85 -14.89 5.03 -7.05
C THR A 85 -14.46 6.13 -6.08
N LEU A 86 -14.96 7.36 -6.22
CA LEU A 86 -14.65 8.46 -5.31
C LEU A 86 -15.17 8.22 -3.89
N PHE A 87 -16.35 7.62 -3.73
CA PHE A 87 -16.89 7.28 -2.42
C PHE A 87 -16.10 6.14 -1.79
N TYR A 88 -15.85 5.06 -2.54
CA TYR A 88 -15.05 3.93 -2.09
C TYR A 88 -13.66 4.37 -1.60
N ASN A 89 -12.96 5.22 -2.33
CA ASN A 89 -11.62 5.68 -1.99
C ASN A 89 -11.57 6.54 -0.70
N ARG A 90 -12.72 6.95 -0.17
CA ARG A 90 -12.80 7.72 1.08
C ARG A 90 -13.20 6.87 2.29
N ILE A 91 -13.71 5.66 2.06
CA ILE A 91 -14.10 4.73 3.13
C ILE A 91 -12.84 4.29 3.87
N LEU A 92 -12.82 4.43 5.21
CA LEU A 92 -11.70 4.09 6.09
C LEU A 92 -10.41 4.92 5.87
N ASP A 93 -10.41 5.89 4.96
CA ASP A 93 -9.27 6.83 4.85
C ASP A 93 -9.35 7.86 5.97
N LEU A 94 -8.87 7.50 7.16
CA LEU A 94 -9.00 8.28 8.38
C LEU A 94 -8.07 9.49 8.44
N ASP A 95 -6.94 9.44 7.75
CA ASP A 95 -5.90 10.47 7.83
C ASP A 95 -5.59 11.17 6.50
N GLY A 96 -6.33 10.84 5.44
CA GLY A 96 -6.15 11.38 4.10
C GLY A 96 -4.93 10.84 3.35
N SER A 97 -4.32 9.76 3.84
CA SER A 97 -3.15 9.13 3.21
C SER A 97 -3.49 8.08 2.15
N GLY A 98 -4.78 7.74 1.99
CA GLY A 98 -5.26 6.64 1.15
C GLY A 98 -5.08 5.26 1.79
N ILE A 99 -4.58 5.20 3.02
CA ILE A 99 -4.44 3.95 3.77
C ILE A 99 -5.75 3.64 4.48
N MET A 100 -6.38 2.54 4.11
CA MET A 100 -7.61 2.06 4.76
C MET A 100 -7.36 1.15 5.97
N GLY A 101 -6.15 0.64 6.10
CA GLY A 101 -5.75 -0.25 7.18
C GLY A 101 -4.33 -0.76 7.02
N TYR A 102 -3.93 -1.69 7.86
CA TYR A 102 -2.61 -2.35 7.77
C TYR A 102 -2.70 -3.81 8.21
N VAL A 103 -1.80 -4.63 7.68
CA VAL A 103 -1.59 -6.01 8.10
C VAL A 103 -0.29 -6.11 8.86
N LYS A 104 -0.36 -6.70 10.06
CA LYS A 104 0.81 -6.98 10.89
C LYS A 104 0.91 -8.46 11.18
N ILE A 105 2.01 -9.09 10.76
CA ILE A 105 2.27 -10.53 10.96
C ILE A 105 3.61 -10.67 11.70
N PRO A 106 3.59 -10.67 13.05
CA PRO A 106 4.82 -10.62 13.86
C PRO A 106 5.76 -11.80 13.65
N CYS A 107 5.23 -12.99 13.35
CA CYS A 107 6.03 -14.21 13.18
C CYS A 107 6.98 -14.16 11.98
N ILE A 108 6.71 -13.30 10.99
CA ILE A 108 7.55 -13.10 9.82
C ILE A 108 7.98 -11.63 9.65
N SER A 109 7.79 -10.82 10.70
CA SER A 109 8.15 -9.38 10.73
C SER A 109 7.55 -8.56 9.60
N VAL A 110 6.32 -8.90 9.16
CA VAL A 110 5.60 -8.17 8.11
C VAL A 110 4.71 -7.10 8.74
N ASP A 111 4.82 -5.87 8.23
CA ASP A 111 3.99 -4.72 8.61
C ASP A 111 3.72 -3.89 7.35
N LEU A 112 2.56 -4.11 6.73
CA LEU A 112 2.22 -3.59 5.39
C LEU A 112 0.95 -2.75 5.43
N PRO A 113 0.93 -1.57 4.78
CA PRO A 113 -0.27 -0.77 4.60
C PRO A 113 -1.22 -1.41 3.56
N ILE A 114 -2.51 -1.20 3.75
CA ILE A 114 -3.56 -1.58 2.81
C ILE A 114 -4.10 -0.30 2.20
N TYR A 115 -4.04 -0.17 0.89
CA TYR A 115 -4.55 0.96 0.13
C TYR A 115 -5.85 0.63 -0.60
N HIS A 116 -6.56 1.68 -1.06
CA HIS A 116 -7.72 1.52 -1.91
C HIS A 116 -7.32 1.26 -3.37
N GLY A 117 -7.93 0.24 -3.97
CA GLY A 117 -7.77 -0.05 -5.39
C GLY A 117 -6.39 -0.56 -5.79
N THR A 118 -6.17 -0.62 -7.11
CA THR A 118 -4.96 -1.16 -7.74
C THR A 118 -4.51 -0.27 -8.90
N SER A 119 -4.64 1.06 -8.76
CA SER A 119 -4.11 1.99 -9.76
C SER A 119 -2.58 1.91 -9.83
N ALA A 120 -2.00 2.36 -10.94
CA ALA A 120 -0.55 2.36 -11.10
C ALA A 120 0.15 3.12 -9.96
N GLU A 121 -0.43 4.25 -9.54
CA GLU A 121 0.08 5.07 -8.43
C GLU A 121 0.05 4.32 -7.10
N VAL A 122 -1.04 3.58 -6.82
CA VAL A 122 -1.17 2.76 -5.61
C VAL A 122 -0.18 1.59 -5.63
N LEU A 123 0.01 0.96 -6.77
CA LEU A 123 0.98 -0.13 -6.92
C LEU A 123 2.42 0.36 -6.74
N GLU A 124 2.77 1.55 -7.24
CA GLU A 124 4.08 2.17 -7.01
C GLU A 124 4.32 2.50 -5.52
N LEU A 125 3.27 2.87 -4.78
CA LEU A 125 3.36 3.09 -3.33
C LEU A 125 3.52 1.79 -2.54
N SER A 126 3.09 0.67 -3.09
CA SER A 126 3.12 -0.65 -2.45
C SER A 126 4.35 -1.48 -2.81
N LEU A 127 5.19 -1.01 -3.74
CA LEU A 127 6.47 -1.58 -4.13
C LEU A 127 7.64 -0.84 -3.46
#